data_602a9aec0c648fe12be915f1b3e6bc81
#
_entry.id   602a9aec0c648fe12be915f1b3e6bc81
#
_cell.length_a   1.000
_cell.length_b   1.000
_cell.length_c   1.000
_cell.angle_alpha   90.00
_cell.angle_beta   90.00
_cell.angle_gamma   90.00
#
_symmetry.space_group_name_H-M   'P 1'
#
loop_
_entity.id
_entity.type
_entity.pdbx_description
1 polymer ?
#
loop_
_entity_poly.entity_id
_entity_poly.type
_entity_poly.pdbx_seq_one_letter_code
_entity_poly.pdbx_strand_id
1 'polypeptide(L)'
;MRLEDFDNDEDRVIHNKLKKKTWNEIRANDSWGIFKIMAEFVNGYESMSRIGPCVTIFGSARTKPEEKYYLLAEKIAYKISKSGYGVITGGGPGIMEAGNKGASLGGGTSVGLNIELPFEQHYNPYIDRDKNLNFDYFFVRKVMFVKYSQGFVIMPGGFGTLDEMFEAVTLIQTKKIGKFPIILVGREFWSGLMDWVKAVLIDKYATVSPEDMNLIKIVDTEDEVIEVLDTFYKKYNLSPNF
;
A
#
# COMPACT_ATOMS: atom_id res chain seq x y z
N MET A 1 32.12 -17.05 8.86
CA MET A 1 31.42 -16.11 9.69
C MET A 1 30.79 -16.90 10.82
N ARG A 2 31.21 -16.64 12.07
CA ARG A 2 30.74 -17.38 13.26
C ARG A 2 29.42 -16.74 13.74
N LEU A 3 28.62 -17.50 14.51
CA LEU A 3 27.35 -16.99 15.08
C LEU A 3 27.54 -15.76 16.01
N GLU A 4 28.76 -15.56 16.48
CA GLU A 4 29.19 -14.45 17.35
C GLU A 4 29.39 -13.13 16.59
N ASP A 5 29.39 -13.18 15.22
CA ASP A 5 29.64 -12.02 14.35
C ASP A 5 28.36 -11.20 14.06
N PHE A 6 27.20 -11.52 14.67
CA PHE A 6 25.94 -10.82 14.45
C PHE A 6 25.57 -9.95 15.64
N ASP A 7 25.26 -8.69 15.38
CA ASP A 7 24.95 -7.68 16.40
C ASP A 7 23.60 -7.91 17.11
N ASN A 8 22.68 -8.68 16.47
CA ASN A 8 21.37 -8.97 17.04
C ASN A 8 20.77 -10.29 16.50
N ASP A 9 19.65 -10.74 17.11
CA ASP A 9 18.96 -11.96 16.70
C ASP A 9 18.30 -11.84 15.31
N GLU A 10 17.96 -10.62 14.87
CA GLU A 10 17.40 -10.36 13.54
C GLU A 10 18.39 -10.68 12.44
N ASP A 11 19.65 -10.25 12.59
CA ASP A 11 20.73 -10.55 11.63
C ASP A 11 20.99 -12.04 11.52
N ARG A 12 20.86 -12.79 12.64
CA ARG A 12 20.98 -14.25 12.66
C ARG A 12 19.88 -14.94 11.85
N VAL A 13 18.63 -14.45 11.99
CA VAL A 13 17.48 -14.99 11.24
C VAL A 13 17.65 -14.72 9.75
N ILE A 14 18.04 -13.49 9.37
CA ILE A 14 18.31 -13.10 7.99
C ILE A 14 19.44 -13.96 7.41
N HIS A 15 20.56 -14.11 8.15
CA HIS A 15 21.68 -14.94 7.70
C HIS A 15 21.28 -16.40 7.47
N ASN A 16 20.48 -16.99 8.35
CA ASN A 16 20.00 -18.36 8.21
C ASN A 16 19.06 -18.55 7.01
N LYS A 17 18.25 -17.54 6.68
CA LYS A 17 17.41 -17.53 5.46
C LYS A 17 18.24 -17.36 4.19
N LEU A 18 19.39 -16.66 4.25
CA LEU A 18 20.29 -16.37 3.12
C LEU A 18 21.48 -17.33 3.04
N LYS A 19 21.38 -18.55 3.56
CA LYS A 19 22.46 -19.55 3.45
C LYS A 19 22.97 -19.64 2.01
N LYS A 20 24.33 -19.62 1.85
CA LYS A 20 24.97 -19.78 0.55
C LYS A 20 24.52 -21.08 -0.11
N LYS A 21 23.86 -20.96 -1.25
CA LYS A 21 23.46 -22.07 -2.10
C LYS A 21 24.48 -22.24 -3.23
N THR A 22 24.69 -23.45 -3.68
CA THR A 22 25.44 -23.72 -4.91
C THR A 22 24.61 -23.25 -6.12
N TRP A 23 25.27 -22.99 -7.25
CA TRP A 23 24.60 -22.63 -8.50
C TRP A 23 23.57 -23.66 -8.96
N ASN A 24 23.81 -24.95 -8.68
CA ASN A 24 22.84 -26.01 -9.02
C ASN A 24 21.60 -25.97 -8.13
N GLU A 25 21.78 -25.72 -6.83
CA GLU A 25 20.66 -25.52 -5.90
C GLU A 25 19.88 -24.26 -6.23
N ILE A 26 20.54 -23.15 -6.65
CA ILE A 26 19.88 -21.94 -7.12
C ILE A 26 18.99 -22.25 -8.33
N ARG A 27 19.52 -22.93 -9.36
CA ARG A 27 18.75 -23.27 -10.58
C ARG A 27 17.51 -24.10 -10.28
N ALA A 28 17.63 -25.13 -9.42
CA ALA A 28 16.47 -25.93 -9.03
C ALA A 28 15.44 -25.12 -8.23
N ASN A 29 15.91 -24.28 -7.30
CA ASN A 29 15.03 -23.44 -6.49
C ASN A 29 14.35 -22.34 -7.30
N ASP A 30 15.04 -21.74 -8.29
CA ASP A 30 14.47 -20.69 -9.14
C ASP A 30 13.29 -21.22 -9.98
N SER A 31 13.42 -22.43 -10.52
CA SER A 31 12.32 -23.08 -11.24
C SER A 31 11.08 -23.27 -10.36
N TRP A 32 11.27 -23.74 -9.12
CA TRP A 32 10.18 -23.87 -8.14
C TRP A 32 9.67 -22.50 -7.66
N GLY A 33 10.56 -21.52 -7.55
CA GLY A 33 10.21 -20.14 -7.20
C GLY A 33 9.22 -19.52 -8.18
N ILE A 34 9.41 -19.75 -9.49
CA ILE A 34 8.50 -19.29 -10.54
C ILE A 34 7.07 -19.84 -10.32
N PHE A 35 6.95 -21.15 -10.01
CA PHE A 35 5.62 -21.73 -9.76
C PHE A 35 4.94 -21.13 -8.52
N LYS A 36 5.70 -20.84 -7.46
CA LYS A 36 5.17 -20.15 -6.27
C LYS A 36 4.67 -18.74 -6.60
N ILE A 37 5.48 -17.97 -7.34
CA ILE A 37 5.10 -16.63 -7.81
C ILE A 37 3.82 -16.69 -8.66
N MET A 38 3.73 -17.63 -9.59
CA MET A 38 2.53 -17.83 -10.41
C MET A 38 1.32 -18.18 -9.54
N ALA A 39 1.48 -19.06 -8.55
CA ALA A 39 0.40 -19.44 -7.64
C ALA A 39 -0.12 -18.24 -6.85
N GLU A 40 0.77 -17.36 -6.34
CA GLU A 40 0.37 -16.15 -5.65
C GLU A 40 -0.38 -15.17 -6.58
N PHE A 41 0.06 -15.01 -7.83
CA PHE A 41 -0.69 -14.21 -8.80
C PHE A 41 -2.09 -14.78 -9.07
N VAL A 42 -2.21 -16.09 -9.29
CA VAL A 42 -3.51 -16.75 -9.53
C VAL A 42 -4.44 -16.54 -8.33
N ASN A 43 -3.97 -16.84 -7.12
CA ASN A 43 -4.75 -16.67 -5.88
C ASN A 43 -5.14 -15.21 -5.65
N GLY A 44 -4.19 -14.29 -5.87
CA GLY A 44 -4.43 -12.86 -5.74
C GLY A 44 -5.48 -12.36 -6.72
N TYR A 45 -5.36 -12.68 -7.99
CA TYR A 45 -6.35 -12.27 -9.01
C TYR A 45 -7.73 -12.88 -8.77
N GLU A 46 -7.81 -14.16 -8.43
CA GLU A 46 -9.09 -14.80 -8.14
C GLU A 46 -9.80 -14.15 -6.95
N SER A 47 -9.09 -13.95 -5.86
CA SER A 47 -9.65 -13.36 -4.63
C SER A 47 -10.02 -11.89 -4.84
N MET A 48 -9.12 -11.11 -5.43
CA MET A 48 -9.30 -9.66 -5.60
C MET A 48 -10.33 -9.31 -6.68
N SER A 49 -10.60 -10.18 -7.64
CA SER A 49 -11.63 -9.93 -8.65
C SER A 49 -13.06 -9.84 -8.08
N ARG A 50 -13.25 -10.27 -6.83
CA ARG A 50 -14.58 -10.36 -6.17
C ARG A 50 -14.81 -9.28 -5.11
N ILE A 51 -13.84 -8.40 -4.84
CA ILE A 51 -13.94 -7.42 -3.74
C ILE A 51 -14.78 -6.18 -4.06
N GLY A 52 -15.06 -5.93 -5.34
CA GLY A 52 -15.70 -4.68 -5.80
C GLY A 52 -14.73 -3.48 -5.80
N PRO A 53 -15.25 -2.26 -5.98
CA PRO A 53 -14.42 -1.07 -5.98
C PRO A 53 -13.89 -0.76 -4.58
N CYS A 54 -12.58 -0.65 -4.44
CA CYS A 54 -11.91 -0.40 -3.16
C CYS A 54 -10.92 0.76 -3.26
N VAL A 55 -10.69 1.45 -2.15
CA VAL A 55 -9.64 2.46 -1.98
C VAL A 55 -8.58 1.90 -1.04
N THR A 56 -7.32 2.05 -1.41
CA THR A 56 -6.23 1.58 -0.55
C THR A 56 -5.77 2.68 0.40
N ILE A 57 -5.55 2.30 1.66
CA ILE A 57 -5.01 3.19 2.70
C ILE A 57 -3.63 2.67 3.13
N PHE A 58 -2.61 3.51 2.94
CA PHE A 58 -1.24 3.27 3.39
C PHE A 58 -0.86 4.22 4.53
N GLY A 59 0.06 3.78 5.38
CA GLY A 59 0.61 4.60 6.44
C GLY A 59 1.46 3.79 7.41
N SER A 60 1.89 4.43 8.49
CA SER A 60 2.78 3.82 9.47
C SER A 60 2.11 2.69 10.26
N ALA A 61 2.79 1.54 10.35
CA ALA A 61 2.43 0.45 11.24
C ALA A 61 2.65 0.78 12.75
N ARG A 62 3.38 1.88 13.02
CA ARG A 62 3.77 2.28 14.39
C ARG A 62 2.83 3.30 15.03
N THR A 63 1.86 3.84 14.28
CA THR A 63 0.88 4.82 14.76
C THR A 63 -0.04 4.15 15.78
N LYS A 64 -0.16 4.74 16.97
CA LYS A 64 -0.96 4.18 18.06
C LYS A 64 -2.44 4.59 17.94
N PRO A 65 -3.39 3.80 18.50
CA PRO A 65 -4.83 4.04 18.37
C PRO A 65 -5.30 5.40 18.89
N GLU A 66 -4.62 6.00 19.85
CA GLU A 66 -4.94 7.31 20.42
C GLU A 66 -4.38 8.50 19.61
N GLU A 67 -3.53 8.25 18.62
CA GLU A 67 -2.88 9.30 17.86
C GLU A 67 -3.81 9.90 16.77
N LYS A 68 -3.62 11.21 16.53
CA LYS A 68 -4.39 12.00 15.57
C LYS A 68 -4.59 11.29 14.21
N TYR A 69 -3.52 10.75 13.65
CA TYR A 69 -3.56 10.14 12.31
C TYR A 69 -4.21 8.77 12.30
N TYR A 70 -4.18 8.00 13.40
CA TYR A 70 -4.96 6.76 13.50
C TYR A 70 -6.46 7.08 13.48
N LEU A 71 -6.89 8.01 14.35
CA LEU A 71 -8.29 8.41 14.44
C LEU A 71 -8.81 9.03 13.12
N LEU A 72 -7.96 9.78 12.43
CA LEU A 72 -8.30 10.35 11.12
C LEU A 72 -8.41 9.25 10.05
N ALA A 73 -7.48 8.29 10.01
CA ALA A 73 -7.53 7.16 9.08
C ALA A 73 -8.79 6.30 9.28
N GLU A 74 -9.18 6.04 10.53
CA GLU A 74 -10.42 5.34 10.85
C GLU A 74 -11.64 6.09 10.31
N LYS A 75 -11.73 7.41 10.51
CA LYS A 75 -12.82 8.25 9.99
C LYS A 75 -12.86 8.29 8.47
N ILE A 76 -11.69 8.41 7.82
CA ILE A 76 -11.56 8.37 6.36
C ILE A 76 -12.11 7.05 5.84
N ALA A 77 -11.65 5.92 6.38
CA ALA A 77 -12.08 4.58 5.97
C ALA A 77 -13.58 4.37 6.17
N TYR A 78 -14.13 4.86 7.29
CA TYR A 78 -15.57 4.84 7.55
C TYR A 78 -16.34 5.59 6.47
N LYS A 79 -15.93 6.82 6.11
CA LYS A 79 -16.58 7.62 5.06
C LYS A 79 -16.43 6.99 3.67
N ILE A 80 -15.25 6.46 3.33
CA ILE A 80 -15.02 5.69 2.11
C ILE A 80 -16.04 4.54 2.00
N SER A 81 -16.24 3.80 3.08
CA SER A 81 -17.21 2.70 3.10
C SER A 81 -18.65 3.18 2.98
N LYS A 82 -19.00 4.30 3.61
CA LYS A 82 -20.33 4.92 3.44
C LYS A 82 -20.57 5.45 2.03
N SER A 83 -19.52 5.76 1.29
CA SER A 83 -19.59 6.17 -0.12
C SER A 83 -19.64 4.97 -1.10
N GLY A 84 -19.73 3.73 -0.59
CA GLY A 84 -19.89 2.53 -1.41
C GLY A 84 -18.59 1.87 -1.86
N TYR A 85 -17.43 2.29 -1.35
CA TYR A 85 -16.15 1.65 -1.60
C TYR A 85 -15.78 0.68 -0.47
N GLY A 86 -15.05 -0.37 -0.81
CA GLY A 86 -14.28 -1.13 0.18
C GLY A 86 -12.95 -0.44 0.51
N VAL A 87 -12.24 -0.97 1.49
CA VAL A 87 -10.91 -0.51 1.88
C VAL A 87 -9.90 -1.66 1.80
N ILE A 88 -8.78 -1.40 1.15
CA ILE A 88 -7.62 -2.31 1.12
C ILE A 88 -6.53 -1.71 2.00
N THR A 89 -5.88 -2.53 2.81
CA THR A 89 -4.67 -2.17 3.55
C THR A 89 -3.63 -3.27 3.47
N GLY A 90 -2.45 -3.03 4.03
CA GLY A 90 -1.43 -4.07 4.21
C GLY A 90 -1.72 -5.07 5.32
N GLY A 91 -2.87 -4.98 6.00
CA GLY A 91 -3.35 -5.95 6.99
C GLY A 91 -2.71 -5.88 8.38
N GLY A 92 -1.64 -5.11 8.56
CA GLY A 92 -0.90 -4.97 9.81
C GLY A 92 -1.53 -3.99 10.83
N PRO A 93 -0.77 -3.62 11.87
CA PRO A 93 -1.20 -2.66 12.89
C PRO A 93 -1.15 -1.20 12.41
N GLY A 94 -1.45 -0.27 13.30
CA GLY A 94 -1.34 1.17 13.10
C GLY A 94 -2.35 1.70 12.08
N ILE A 95 -1.91 2.45 11.10
CA ILE A 95 -2.78 3.04 10.07
C ILE A 95 -3.53 1.95 9.27
N MET A 96 -2.94 0.80 9.04
CA MET A 96 -3.60 -0.31 8.34
C MET A 96 -4.79 -0.84 9.17
N GLU A 97 -4.59 -1.02 10.47
CA GLU A 97 -5.65 -1.41 11.39
C GLU A 97 -6.76 -0.34 11.45
N ALA A 98 -6.40 0.94 11.55
CA ALA A 98 -7.35 2.03 11.53
C ALA A 98 -8.22 2.03 10.26
N GLY A 99 -7.58 1.78 9.10
CA GLY A 99 -8.27 1.66 7.81
C GLY A 99 -9.28 0.50 7.80
N ASN A 100 -8.84 -0.71 8.17
CA ASN A 100 -9.73 -1.87 8.24
C ASN A 100 -10.85 -1.70 9.26
N LYS A 101 -10.54 -1.12 10.45
CA LYS A 101 -11.53 -0.82 11.48
C LYS A 101 -12.61 0.14 11.00
N GLY A 102 -12.20 1.24 10.37
CA GLY A 102 -13.15 2.20 9.80
C GLY A 102 -14.02 1.58 8.72
N ALA A 103 -13.46 0.74 7.85
CA ALA A 103 -14.21 0.00 6.83
C ALA A 103 -15.27 -0.93 7.44
N SER A 104 -14.88 -1.73 8.42
CA SER A 104 -15.77 -2.64 9.14
C SER A 104 -16.90 -1.89 9.85
N LEU A 105 -16.59 -0.79 10.56
CA LEU A 105 -17.59 0.08 11.20
C LEU A 105 -18.54 0.75 10.19
N GLY A 106 -18.03 1.05 9.00
CA GLY A 106 -18.82 1.60 7.90
C GLY A 106 -19.73 0.57 7.23
N GLY A 107 -19.53 -0.73 7.47
CA GLY A 107 -20.23 -1.83 6.81
C GLY A 107 -19.73 -2.07 5.37
N GLY A 108 -18.55 -1.59 5.03
CA GLY A 108 -17.90 -1.80 3.74
C GLY A 108 -16.97 -3.02 3.74
N THR A 109 -16.56 -3.45 2.56
CA THR A 109 -15.57 -4.52 2.38
C THR A 109 -14.23 -4.10 3.00
N SER A 110 -13.66 -4.98 3.84
CA SER A 110 -12.38 -4.77 4.52
C SER A 110 -11.35 -5.80 4.10
N VAL A 111 -10.35 -5.39 3.33
CA VAL A 111 -9.36 -6.27 2.70
C VAL A 111 -7.98 -6.07 3.33
N GLY A 112 -7.30 -7.17 3.61
CA GLY A 112 -5.91 -7.18 4.06
C GLY A 112 -5.01 -7.90 3.06
N LEU A 113 -4.01 -7.21 2.53
CA LEU A 113 -2.96 -7.79 1.71
C LEU A 113 -1.68 -7.88 2.55
N ASN A 114 -1.54 -8.98 3.29
CA ASN A 114 -0.42 -9.16 4.20
C ASN A 114 0.85 -9.58 3.45
N ILE A 115 1.99 -9.30 4.03
CA ILE A 115 3.28 -9.83 3.61
C ILE A 115 3.86 -10.65 4.75
N GLU A 116 4.36 -11.83 4.44
CA GLU A 116 5.04 -12.66 5.43
C GLU A 116 6.40 -12.04 5.74
N LEU A 117 6.52 -11.45 6.93
CA LEU A 117 7.77 -10.87 7.45
C LEU A 117 8.35 -11.77 8.54
N PRO A 118 9.69 -11.85 8.66
CA PRO A 118 10.35 -12.67 9.67
C PRO A 118 9.96 -12.34 11.12
N PHE A 119 9.47 -11.13 11.38
CA PHE A 119 9.25 -10.56 12.70
C PHE A 119 7.83 -10.04 12.95
N GLU A 120 6.97 -9.99 11.92
CA GLU A 120 5.58 -9.57 12.03
C GLU A 120 4.66 -10.70 11.56
N GLN A 121 3.86 -11.27 12.47
CA GLN A 121 2.96 -12.40 12.14
C GLN A 121 1.50 -12.15 12.49
N HIS A 122 1.11 -10.89 12.78
CA HIS A 122 -0.26 -10.60 13.21
C HIS A 122 -0.95 -9.66 12.24
N TYR A 123 -1.99 -10.16 11.59
CA TYR A 123 -2.97 -9.32 10.89
C TYR A 123 -3.97 -8.72 11.90
N ASN A 124 -4.49 -7.54 11.57
CA ASN A 124 -5.46 -6.89 12.44
C ASN A 124 -6.84 -7.59 12.39
N PRO A 125 -7.65 -7.51 13.45
CA PRO A 125 -8.89 -8.27 13.58
C PRO A 125 -10.06 -7.73 12.75
N TYR A 126 -9.90 -6.62 12.04
CA TYR A 126 -10.98 -5.94 11.33
C TYR A 126 -11.04 -6.29 9.83
N ILE A 127 -10.22 -7.21 9.36
CA ILE A 127 -10.21 -7.72 7.99
C ILE A 127 -11.32 -8.78 7.85
N ASP A 128 -12.08 -8.74 6.75
CA ASP A 128 -13.04 -9.78 6.41
C ASP A 128 -12.33 -11.13 6.27
N ARG A 129 -12.88 -12.19 6.86
CA ARG A 129 -12.21 -13.51 6.95
C ARG A 129 -11.81 -14.09 5.60
N ASP A 130 -12.65 -13.88 4.58
CA ASP A 130 -12.46 -14.36 3.21
C ASP A 130 -11.63 -13.39 2.33
N LYS A 131 -11.17 -12.26 2.90
CA LYS A 131 -10.43 -11.21 2.21
C LYS A 131 -9.08 -10.88 2.88
N ASN A 132 -8.57 -11.83 3.65
CA ASN A 132 -7.26 -11.76 4.28
C ASN A 132 -6.28 -12.60 3.47
N LEU A 133 -5.50 -11.94 2.60
CA LEU A 133 -4.57 -12.58 1.69
C LEU A 133 -3.14 -12.44 2.21
N ASN A 134 -2.36 -13.52 2.14
CA ASN A 134 -0.95 -13.52 2.51
C ASN A 134 -0.09 -13.69 1.26
N PHE A 135 1.01 -12.92 1.19
CA PHE A 135 1.99 -12.94 0.11
C PHE A 135 3.39 -13.18 0.67
N ASP A 136 4.18 -13.99 -0.01
CA ASP A 136 5.61 -14.15 0.25
C ASP A 136 6.44 -13.13 -0.56
N TYR A 137 5.89 -12.65 -1.70
CA TYR A 137 6.59 -11.76 -2.62
C TYR A 137 6.00 -10.35 -2.63
N PHE A 138 6.83 -9.36 -2.26
CA PHE A 138 6.43 -7.95 -2.26
C PHE A 138 5.88 -7.49 -3.61
N PHE A 139 6.53 -7.84 -4.72
CA PHE A 139 6.12 -7.39 -6.05
C PHE A 139 4.77 -7.97 -6.49
N VAL A 140 4.41 -9.18 -6.07
CA VAL A 140 3.07 -9.74 -6.33
C VAL A 140 2.02 -8.92 -5.59
N ARG A 141 2.24 -8.66 -4.31
CA ARG A 141 1.36 -7.84 -3.47
C ARG A 141 1.18 -6.43 -4.03
N LYS A 142 2.27 -5.77 -4.48
CA LYS A 142 2.23 -4.45 -5.11
C LYS A 142 1.33 -4.42 -6.34
N VAL A 143 1.42 -5.44 -7.20
CA VAL A 143 0.53 -5.56 -8.36
C VAL A 143 -0.94 -5.60 -7.94
N MET A 144 -1.29 -6.30 -6.85
CA MET A 144 -2.66 -6.35 -6.34
C MET A 144 -3.14 -4.98 -5.85
N PHE A 145 -2.30 -4.25 -5.08
CA PHE A 145 -2.62 -2.89 -4.65
C PHE A 145 -2.92 -1.98 -5.83
N VAL A 146 -2.02 -1.94 -6.80
CA VAL A 146 -2.15 -1.04 -7.96
C VAL A 146 -3.35 -1.43 -8.82
N LYS A 147 -3.54 -2.73 -9.10
CA LYS A 147 -4.58 -3.19 -10.02
C LYS A 147 -5.99 -2.94 -9.50
N TYR A 148 -6.25 -3.22 -8.24
CA TYR A 148 -7.61 -3.26 -7.69
C TYR A 148 -8.03 -2.01 -6.91
N SER A 149 -7.14 -1.02 -6.81
CA SER A 149 -7.46 0.24 -6.11
C SER A 149 -8.08 1.27 -7.02
N GLN A 150 -9.09 1.93 -6.50
CA GLN A 150 -9.72 3.10 -7.12
C GLN A 150 -9.13 4.42 -6.61
N GLY A 151 -8.16 4.37 -5.71
CA GLY A 151 -7.43 5.51 -5.17
C GLY A 151 -6.49 5.08 -4.07
N PHE A 152 -5.42 5.83 -3.90
CA PHE A 152 -4.51 5.68 -2.76
C PHE A 152 -4.69 6.84 -1.80
N VAL A 153 -5.05 6.53 -0.57
CA VAL A 153 -5.02 7.45 0.57
C VAL A 153 -3.77 7.16 1.38
N ILE A 154 -2.88 8.12 1.44
CA ILE A 154 -1.53 7.94 1.97
C ILE A 154 -1.39 8.81 3.22
N MET A 155 -1.47 8.16 4.37
CA MET A 155 -1.27 8.74 5.68
C MET A 155 0.23 8.88 5.98
N PRO A 156 0.65 9.68 6.99
CA PRO A 156 2.03 9.70 7.44
C PRO A 156 2.61 8.30 7.66
N GLY A 157 3.80 8.05 7.08
CA GLY A 157 4.41 6.73 7.13
C GLY A 157 5.89 6.72 6.78
N GLY A 158 6.49 5.54 6.83
CA GLY A 158 7.92 5.34 6.57
C GLY A 158 8.22 4.93 5.12
N PHE A 159 9.37 4.26 4.93
CA PHE A 159 9.86 3.86 3.61
C PHE A 159 8.87 2.98 2.83
N GLY A 160 8.19 2.02 3.48
CA GLY A 160 7.20 1.20 2.81
C GLY A 160 6.01 2.00 2.27
N THR A 161 5.59 3.06 2.99
CA THR A 161 4.53 3.97 2.53
C THR A 161 5.00 4.81 1.34
N LEU A 162 6.24 5.30 1.37
CA LEU A 162 6.86 6.04 0.27
C LEU A 162 7.06 5.16 -0.97
N ASP A 163 7.47 3.92 -0.79
CA ASP A 163 7.68 2.94 -1.85
C ASP A 163 6.39 2.69 -2.65
N GLU A 164 5.26 2.44 -1.98
CA GLU A 164 3.97 2.26 -2.65
C GLU A 164 3.48 3.55 -3.33
N MET A 165 3.69 4.70 -2.70
CA MET A 165 3.34 6.01 -3.27
C MET A 165 4.10 6.28 -4.57
N PHE A 166 5.41 6.18 -4.54
CA PHE A 166 6.24 6.51 -5.69
C PHE A 166 6.11 5.48 -6.82
N GLU A 167 5.83 4.23 -6.53
CA GLU A 167 5.50 3.25 -7.56
C GLU A 167 4.23 3.67 -8.31
N ALA A 168 3.14 3.98 -7.60
CA ALA A 168 1.89 4.41 -8.23
C ALA A 168 2.07 5.70 -9.05
N VAL A 169 2.77 6.71 -8.49
CA VAL A 169 3.09 7.94 -9.22
C VAL A 169 3.84 7.63 -10.52
N THR A 170 4.87 6.79 -10.45
CA THR A 170 5.69 6.42 -11.61
C THR A 170 4.88 5.68 -12.68
N LEU A 171 4.03 4.74 -12.27
CA LEU A 171 3.20 3.98 -13.20
C LEU A 171 2.16 4.85 -13.92
N ILE A 172 1.56 5.83 -13.22
CA ILE A 172 0.64 6.79 -13.82
C ILE A 172 1.40 7.78 -14.73
N GLN A 173 2.52 8.33 -14.27
CA GLN A 173 3.37 9.24 -15.04
C GLN A 173 3.81 8.61 -16.36
N THR A 174 4.27 7.37 -16.32
CA THR A 174 4.73 6.62 -17.50
C THR A 174 3.60 6.02 -18.33
N LYS A 175 2.34 6.25 -17.97
CA LYS A 175 1.14 5.75 -18.66
C LYS A 175 1.08 4.22 -18.76
N LYS A 176 1.67 3.52 -17.80
CA LYS A 176 1.59 2.06 -17.69
C LYS A 176 0.26 1.59 -17.13
N ILE A 177 -0.40 2.45 -16.35
CA ILE A 177 -1.74 2.24 -15.80
C ILE A 177 -2.62 3.47 -16.06
N GLY A 178 -3.93 3.31 -15.87
CA GLY A 178 -4.88 4.43 -15.86
C GLY A 178 -4.61 5.40 -14.70
N LYS A 179 -5.12 6.62 -14.81
CA LYS A 179 -5.08 7.58 -13.70
C LYS A 179 -6.06 7.16 -12.63
N PHE A 180 -5.66 7.25 -11.39
CA PHE A 180 -6.53 7.23 -10.21
C PHE A 180 -6.02 8.22 -9.15
N PRO A 181 -6.86 8.63 -8.20
CA PRO A 181 -6.47 9.62 -7.20
C PRO A 181 -5.34 9.12 -6.29
N ILE A 182 -4.28 9.92 -6.14
CA ILE A 182 -3.26 9.76 -5.10
C ILE A 182 -3.42 10.91 -4.12
N ILE A 183 -3.83 10.60 -2.90
CA ILE A 183 -4.26 11.56 -1.88
C ILE A 183 -3.34 11.45 -0.67
N LEU A 184 -2.51 12.45 -0.45
CA LEU A 184 -1.67 12.57 0.74
C LEU A 184 -2.46 13.25 1.85
N VAL A 185 -2.59 12.61 3.00
CA VAL A 185 -3.32 13.15 4.15
C VAL A 185 -2.35 13.66 5.20
N GLY A 186 -2.53 14.91 5.61
CA GLY A 186 -1.68 15.59 6.57
C GLY A 186 -0.65 16.51 5.92
N ARG A 187 -1.06 17.71 5.58
CA ARG A 187 -0.21 18.75 4.97
C ARG A 187 1.06 19.02 5.79
N GLU A 188 0.92 19.04 7.11
CA GLU A 188 2.04 19.21 8.03
C GLU A 188 3.18 18.20 7.77
N PHE A 189 2.83 16.94 7.51
CA PHE A 189 3.82 15.89 7.25
C PHE A 189 4.37 15.94 5.81
N TRP A 190 3.49 16.13 4.83
CA TRP A 190 3.84 15.94 3.42
C TRP A 190 4.43 17.17 2.72
N SER A 191 4.20 18.40 3.23
CA SER A 191 4.67 19.63 2.57
C SER A 191 6.16 19.64 2.34
N GLY A 192 6.97 19.24 3.33
CA GLY A 192 8.43 19.24 3.19
C GLY A 192 8.94 18.34 2.07
N LEU A 193 8.31 17.17 1.87
CA LEU A 193 8.63 16.28 0.75
C LEU A 193 8.23 16.91 -0.59
N MET A 194 7.05 17.48 -0.68
CA MET A 194 6.57 18.13 -1.92
C MET A 194 7.35 19.38 -2.27
N ASP A 195 7.76 20.16 -1.28
CA ASP A 195 8.63 21.32 -1.47
C ASP A 195 10.01 20.88 -1.99
N TRP A 196 10.55 19.78 -1.45
CA TRP A 196 11.80 19.20 -1.95
C TRP A 196 11.64 18.70 -3.39
N VAL A 197 10.59 17.98 -3.71
CA VAL A 197 10.31 17.51 -5.09
C VAL A 197 10.26 18.69 -6.05
N LYS A 198 9.55 19.76 -5.68
CA LYS A 198 9.45 20.98 -6.50
C LYS A 198 10.80 21.64 -6.66
N ALA A 199 11.47 22.00 -5.56
CA ALA A 199 12.70 22.78 -5.61
C ALA A 199 13.88 22.01 -6.23
N VAL A 200 13.94 20.69 -6.02
CA VAL A 200 15.08 19.87 -6.44
C VAL A 200 14.79 19.14 -7.74
N LEU A 201 13.73 18.34 -7.80
CA LEU A 201 13.49 17.49 -8.96
C LEU A 201 12.93 18.27 -10.16
N ILE A 202 12.12 19.31 -9.92
CA ILE A 202 11.54 20.12 -11.00
C ILE A 202 12.46 21.30 -11.31
N ASP A 203 12.62 22.23 -10.36
CA ASP A 203 13.22 23.53 -10.64
C ASP A 203 14.74 23.44 -10.86
N LYS A 204 15.46 22.59 -10.10
CA LYS A 204 16.93 22.51 -10.17
C LYS A 204 17.43 21.49 -11.20
N TYR A 205 16.88 20.27 -11.20
CA TYR A 205 17.41 19.17 -12.01
C TYR A 205 16.53 18.78 -13.19
N ALA A 206 15.29 19.28 -13.27
CA ALA A 206 14.32 18.97 -14.34
C ALA A 206 14.15 17.47 -14.61
N THR A 207 14.17 16.64 -13.54
CA THR A 207 13.98 15.18 -13.61
C THR A 207 12.53 14.77 -13.52
N VAL A 208 11.64 15.69 -13.12
CA VAL A 208 10.19 15.55 -13.04
C VAL A 208 9.54 16.74 -13.72
N SER A 209 8.47 16.55 -14.48
CA SER A 209 7.73 17.63 -15.11
C SER A 209 6.83 18.37 -14.12
N PRO A 210 6.63 19.71 -14.24
CA PRO A 210 5.72 20.44 -13.35
C PRO A 210 4.30 19.88 -13.35
N GLU A 211 3.83 19.35 -14.47
CA GLU A 211 2.49 18.75 -14.63
C GLU A 211 2.31 17.50 -13.78
N ASP A 212 3.38 16.78 -13.45
CA ASP A 212 3.34 15.56 -12.65
C ASP A 212 2.89 15.84 -11.20
N MET A 213 3.08 17.08 -10.71
CA MET A 213 2.55 17.51 -9.41
C MET A 213 1.02 17.44 -9.34
N ASN A 214 0.33 17.50 -10.47
CA ASN A 214 -1.13 17.38 -10.50
C ASN A 214 -1.63 15.95 -10.23
N LEU A 215 -0.75 14.96 -10.27
CA LEU A 215 -1.07 13.57 -9.95
C LEU A 215 -1.38 13.38 -8.47
N ILE A 216 -0.88 14.27 -7.62
CA ILE A 216 -0.97 14.17 -6.16
C ILE A 216 -1.87 15.28 -5.62
N LYS A 217 -2.74 14.94 -4.66
CA LYS A 217 -3.55 15.90 -3.90
C LYS A 217 -3.17 15.81 -2.43
N ILE A 218 -3.01 16.96 -1.78
CA ILE A 218 -2.74 17.03 -0.33
C ILE A 218 -3.97 17.58 0.37
N VAL A 219 -4.44 16.85 1.36
CA VAL A 219 -5.66 17.16 2.14
C VAL A 219 -5.40 16.97 3.63
N ASP A 220 -6.30 17.47 4.47
CA ASP A 220 -6.17 17.37 5.93
C ASP A 220 -7.39 16.71 6.59
N THR A 221 -8.49 16.54 5.87
CA THR A 221 -9.75 16.04 6.42
C THR A 221 -10.32 14.87 5.64
N GLU A 222 -11.18 14.10 6.31
CA GLU A 222 -11.90 12.99 5.69
C GLU A 222 -12.87 13.44 4.61
N ASP A 223 -13.45 14.66 4.72
CA ASP A 223 -14.37 15.21 3.71
C ASP A 223 -13.64 15.55 2.42
N GLU A 224 -12.46 16.16 2.53
CA GLU A 224 -11.62 16.46 1.36
C GLU A 224 -11.21 15.18 0.62
N VAL A 225 -10.93 14.07 1.34
CA VAL A 225 -10.63 12.77 0.69
C VAL A 225 -11.81 12.32 -0.18
N ILE A 226 -13.04 12.35 0.37
CA ILE A 226 -14.24 11.96 -0.38
C ILE A 226 -14.48 12.89 -1.57
N GLU A 227 -14.31 14.20 -1.39
CA GLU A 227 -14.45 15.18 -2.47
C GLU A 227 -13.50 14.89 -3.65
N VAL A 228 -12.25 14.53 -3.36
CA VAL A 228 -11.26 14.17 -4.40
C VAL A 228 -11.71 12.92 -5.16
N LEU A 229 -12.14 11.86 -4.44
CA LEU A 229 -12.64 10.62 -5.05
C LEU A 229 -13.88 10.89 -5.92
N ASP A 230 -14.88 11.57 -5.38
CA ASP A 230 -16.12 11.89 -6.08
C ASP A 230 -15.88 12.77 -7.32
N THR A 231 -15.02 13.79 -7.19
CA THR A 231 -14.67 14.66 -8.30
C THR A 231 -13.99 13.90 -9.42
N PHE A 232 -13.14 12.94 -9.09
CA PHE A 232 -12.48 12.10 -10.07
C PHE A 232 -13.49 11.18 -10.77
N TYR A 233 -14.28 10.43 -10.01
CA TYR A 233 -15.20 9.41 -10.55
C TYR A 233 -16.50 9.97 -11.14
N LYS A 234 -16.74 11.27 -11.07
CA LYS A 234 -17.71 11.95 -11.95
C LYS A 234 -17.27 11.99 -13.42
N LYS A 235 -15.96 11.83 -13.69
CA LYS A 235 -15.36 11.91 -15.03
C LYS A 235 -14.84 10.56 -15.56
N TYR A 236 -14.56 9.62 -14.69
CA TYR A 236 -13.94 8.34 -15.00
C TYR A 236 -14.78 7.17 -14.48
N ASN A 237 -14.74 6.04 -15.17
CA ASN A 237 -15.43 4.83 -14.74
C ASN A 237 -14.63 4.08 -13.66
N LEU A 238 -15.36 3.44 -12.75
CA LEU A 238 -14.77 2.49 -11.80
C LEU A 238 -14.40 1.20 -12.52
N SER A 239 -13.14 0.82 -12.51
CA SER A 239 -12.63 -0.42 -13.09
C SER A 239 -11.25 -0.76 -12.53
N PRO A 240 -10.81 -2.02 -12.60
CA PRO A 240 -9.40 -2.35 -12.37
C PRO A 240 -8.49 -1.53 -13.29
N ASN A 241 -7.29 -1.19 -12.82
CA ASN A 241 -6.41 -0.23 -13.51
C ASN A 241 -5.70 -0.82 -14.75
N PHE A 242 -5.68 -2.15 -14.89
CA PHE A 242 -5.18 -2.88 -16.06
C PHE A 242 -5.67 -4.32 -16.07
#